data_ba2817aa44d17bff3949b39085fe8ea9
#
_entry.id   ba2817aa44d17bff3949b39085fe8ea9
#
_cell.length_a   1.000
_cell.length_b   1.000
_cell.length_c   1.000
_cell.angle_alpha   90.00
_cell.angle_beta   90.00
_cell.angle_gamma   90.00
#
_symmetry.space_group_name_H-M   'P 1'
#
loop_
_entity.id
_entity.type
_entity.pdbx_description
1 polymer ?
#
loop_
_entity_poly.entity_id
_entity_poly.type
_entity_poly.pdbx_seq_one_letter_code
_entity_poly.pdbx_strand_id
1 'polypeptide(L)'
;MADYKNLAKSEIDTFLRNNQHGILAMAGDKPYALPMGYMYKRKAILLGLATAGSMVTTGRKMNYLQESKQVCFTICQPRWYGETLKNPCTTLIIEGSLEEVKNRSYYGIKKIPQTIQLKLYKIIVAKKGARKCNRKPCELLTVKK
;
A
#
# COMPACT_ATOMS: atom_id res chain seq x y z
N MET A 1 -26.44 0.94 3.98
CA MET A 1 -26.08 1.83 2.86
C MET A 1 -25.50 3.14 3.31
N ALA A 2 -26.00 3.71 4.40
CA ALA A 2 -25.40 4.93 4.98
C ALA A 2 -24.08 4.69 5.71
N ASP A 3 -23.63 3.45 5.81
CA ASP A 3 -22.48 3.07 6.64
C ASP A 3 -21.13 3.26 5.94
N TYR A 4 -21.15 3.51 4.64
CA TYR A 4 -19.94 3.69 3.85
C TYR A 4 -19.97 5.05 3.17
N LYS A 5 -18.86 5.75 3.26
CA LYS A 5 -18.65 7.03 2.58
C LYS A 5 -17.40 6.95 1.71
N ASN A 6 -17.52 7.33 0.44
CA ASN A 6 -16.36 7.48 -0.42
C ASN A 6 -15.56 8.73 -0.02
N LEU A 7 -14.24 8.60 -0.03
CA LEU A 7 -13.35 9.72 0.24
C LEU A 7 -13.17 10.59 -1.00
N ALA A 8 -13.14 11.90 -0.78
CA ALA A 8 -12.75 12.85 -1.80
C ALA A 8 -11.23 12.75 -2.08
N LYS A 9 -10.81 13.26 -3.24
CA LYS A 9 -9.42 13.22 -3.67
C LYS A 9 -8.45 13.83 -2.65
N SER A 10 -8.81 14.95 -2.04
CA SER A 10 -8.00 15.61 -1.00
C SER A 10 -7.92 14.77 0.27
N GLU A 11 -8.98 14.08 0.63
CA GLU A 11 -8.99 13.17 1.78
C GLU A 11 -8.11 11.94 1.55
N ILE A 12 -8.08 11.42 0.33
CA ILE A 12 -7.19 10.32 -0.06
C ILE A 12 -5.73 10.76 0.05
N ASP A 13 -5.42 11.95 -0.41
CA ASP A 13 -4.08 12.54 -0.32
C ASP A 13 -3.60 12.66 1.13
N THR A 14 -4.45 13.17 2.00
CA THR A 14 -4.19 13.25 3.44
C THR A 14 -4.02 11.88 4.07
N PHE A 15 -4.86 10.92 3.70
CA PHE A 15 -4.77 9.54 4.19
C PHE A 15 -3.43 8.89 3.80
N LEU A 16 -2.98 9.11 2.58
CA LEU A 16 -1.68 8.60 2.11
C LEU A 16 -0.51 9.21 2.88
N ARG A 17 -0.59 10.50 3.24
CA ARG A 17 0.45 11.15 4.03
C ARG A 17 0.49 10.67 5.48
N ASN A 18 -0.64 10.27 6.03
CA ASN A 18 -0.76 9.89 7.43
C ASN A 18 -0.55 8.40 7.68
N ASN A 19 -0.29 7.62 6.65
CA ASN A 19 0.00 6.20 6.75
C ASN A 19 1.38 5.90 6.15
N GLN A 20 1.96 4.76 6.52
CA GLN A 20 3.33 4.40 6.15
C GLN A 20 3.45 3.02 5.53
N HIS A 21 2.43 2.19 5.61
CA HIS A 21 2.49 0.82 5.10
C HIS A 21 1.13 0.32 4.65
N GLY A 22 1.18 -0.65 3.77
CA GLY A 22 0.03 -1.32 3.22
C GLY A 22 0.38 -2.74 2.81
N ILE A 23 -0.51 -3.35 2.07
CA ILE A 23 -0.32 -4.68 1.51
C ILE A 23 -0.17 -4.55 0.01
N LEU A 24 0.95 -5.04 -0.52
CA LEU A 24 1.19 -5.12 -1.95
C LEU A 24 0.80 -6.53 -2.43
N ALA A 25 -0.19 -6.59 -3.31
CA ALA A 25 -0.57 -7.82 -4.00
C ALA A 25 -0.04 -7.77 -5.43
N MET A 26 0.59 -8.85 -5.86
CA MET A 26 1.23 -8.95 -7.17
C MET A 26 0.54 -10.01 -8.00
N ALA A 27 0.40 -9.73 -9.29
CA ALA A 27 -0.17 -10.68 -10.25
C ALA A 27 0.88 -11.73 -10.64
N GLY A 28 0.43 -12.98 -10.78
CA GLY A 28 1.25 -14.11 -11.17
C GLY A 28 0.40 -15.38 -11.25
N ASP A 29 1.04 -16.52 -11.47
CA ASP A 29 0.34 -17.81 -11.53
C ASP A 29 -0.28 -18.22 -10.19
N LYS A 30 0.30 -17.74 -9.09
CA LYS A 30 -0.23 -17.93 -7.74
C LYS A 30 -0.40 -16.58 -7.05
N PRO A 31 -1.45 -16.42 -6.23
CA PRO A 31 -1.61 -15.19 -5.46
C PRO A 31 -0.41 -14.92 -4.56
N TYR A 32 0.04 -13.68 -4.54
CA TYR A 32 1.15 -13.26 -3.69
C TYR A 32 0.87 -11.87 -3.15
N ALA A 33 0.87 -11.74 -1.84
CA ALA A 33 0.67 -10.47 -1.17
C ALA A 33 1.60 -10.38 0.04
N LEU A 34 2.10 -9.18 0.31
CA LEU A 34 3.00 -8.95 1.44
C LEU A 34 2.81 -7.54 2.02
N PRO A 35 3.02 -7.39 3.34
CA PRO A 35 3.07 -6.06 3.95
C PRO A 35 4.28 -5.30 3.43
N MET A 36 4.13 -4.00 3.23
CA MET A 36 5.17 -3.17 2.68
C MET A 36 5.06 -1.73 3.15
N GLY A 37 6.18 -1.14 3.52
CA GLY A 37 6.26 0.29 3.76
C GLY A 37 6.26 1.06 2.44
N TYR A 38 5.78 2.30 2.47
CA TYR A 38 5.83 3.17 1.32
C TYR A 38 6.23 4.59 1.71
N MET A 39 6.67 5.35 0.73
CA MET A 39 6.85 6.78 0.84
C MET A 39 5.88 7.48 -0.09
N TYR A 40 5.28 8.55 0.37
CA TYR A 40 4.40 9.37 -0.45
C TYR A 40 5.08 10.71 -0.74
N LYS A 41 5.59 10.86 -1.95
CA LYS A 41 6.35 12.02 -2.40
C LYS A 41 5.81 12.50 -3.74
N ARG A 42 5.57 13.81 -3.86
CA ARG A 42 5.08 14.42 -5.10
C ARG A 42 3.88 13.68 -5.68
N LYS A 43 2.94 13.32 -4.81
CA LYS A 43 1.72 12.55 -5.16
C LYS A 43 1.99 11.17 -5.74
N ALA A 44 3.20 10.65 -5.61
CA ALA A 44 3.56 9.30 -6.01
C ALA A 44 3.76 8.41 -4.80
N ILE A 45 3.29 7.17 -4.91
CA ILE A 45 3.53 6.13 -3.92
C ILE A 45 4.76 5.36 -4.36
N LEU A 46 5.79 5.39 -3.51
CA LEU A 46 7.09 4.82 -3.80
C LEU A 46 7.32 3.61 -2.91
N LEU A 47 7.73 2.50 -3.52
CA LEU A 47 8.01 1.25 -2.86
C LEU A 47 9.46 0.84 -3.07
N GLY A 48 10.15 0.47 -2.00
CA GLY A 48 11.47 -0.12 -2.09
C GLY A 48 11.39 -1.63 -2.10
N LEU A 49 11.84 -2.26 -3.19
CA LEU A 49 11.86 -3.71 -3.32
C LEU A 49 13.28 -4.24 -3.23
N ALA A 50 13.53 -5.13 -2.27
CA ALA A 50 14.81 -5.81 -2.16
C ALA A 50 15.02 -6.73 -3.36
N THR A 51 16.16 -6.56 -4.04
CA THR A 51 16.52 -7.36 -5.23
C THR A 51 17.31 -8.60 -4.89
N ALA A 52 17.99 -8.59 -3.75
CA ALA A 52 18.70 -9.73 -3.22
C ALA A 52 18.60 -9.70 -1.70
N GLY A 53 18.69 -10.84 -1.08
CA GLY A 53 18.67 -10.88 0.35
C GLY A 53 18.53 -12.27 0.91
N SER A 54 18.64 -12.33 2.21
CA SER A 54 18.71 -13.55 3.00
C SER A 54 17.36 -14.11 3.44
N MET A 55 16.28 -13.41 3.19
CA MET A 55 14.97 -13.79 3.71
C MET A 55 14.18 -14.64 2.73
N VAL A 56 13.31 -15.47 3.26
CA VAL A 56 12.49 -16.46 2.53
C VAL A 56 11.69 -15.85 1.37
N THR A 57 11.40 -14.58 1.41
CA THR A 57 10.61 -13.89 0.38
C THR A 57 11.44 -13.14 -0.65
N THR A 58 12.76 -13.09 -0.49
CA THR A 58 13.63 -12.30 -1.34
C THR A 58 13.85 -12.99 -2.68
N GLY A 59 13.68 -12.27 -3.76
CA GLY A 59 13.70 -12.84 -5.11
C GLY A 59 12.31 -13.18 -5.63
N ARG A 60 11.37 -13.56 -4.78
CA ARG A 60 10.01 -13.88 -5.18
C ARG A 60 9.29 -12.68 -5.80
N LYS A 61 9.43 -11.52 -5.17
CA LYS A 61 8.87 -10.25 -5.69
C LYS A 61 9.39 -9.95 -7.08
N MET A 62 10.68 -10.13 -7.30
CA MET A 62 11.29 -9.84 -8.59
C MET A 62 10.82 -10.82 -9.66
N ASN A 63 10.62 -12.07 -9.30
CA ASN A 63 10.05 -13.06 -10.22
C ASN A 63 8.63 -12.69 -10.64
N TYR A 64 7.80 -12.25 -9.71
CA TYR A 64 6.45 -11.78 -10.03
C TYR A 64 6.48 -10.54 -10.93
N LEU A 65 7.40 -9.61 -10.72
CA LEU A 65 7.56 -8.44 -11.57
C LEU A 65 7.98 -8.78 -13.00
N GLN A 66 8.74 -9.87 -13.19
CA GLN A 66 9.09 -10.36 -14.52
C GLN A 66 7.88 -10.92 -15.27
N GLU A 67 6.96 -11.55 -14.55
CA GLU A 67 5.73 -12.10 -15.15
C GLU A 67 4.72 -10.99 -15.44
N SER A 68 4.51 -10.08 -14.50
CA SER A 68 3.56 -8.98 -14.64
C SER A 68 3.93 -7.85 -13.70
N LYS A 69 3.81 -6.63 -14.20
CA LYS A 69 3.99 -5.41 -13.39
C LYS A 69 2.69 -4.95 -12.75
N GLN A 70 1.59 -5.66 -12.96
CA GLN A 70 0.29 -5.32 -12.39
C GLN A 70 0.26 -5.61 -10.90
N VAL A 71 -0.22 -4.63 -10.14
CA VAL A 71 -0.28 -4.71 -8.68
C VAL A 71 -1.57 -4.12 -8.15
N CYS A 72 -1.89 -4.55 -6.94
CA CYS A 72 -2.91 -3.92 -6.12
C CYS A 72 -2.25 -3.56 -4.79
N PHE A 73 -2.40 -2.32 -4.36
CA PHE A 73 -1.85 -1.86 -3.10
C PHE A 73 -2.99 -1.38 -2.21
N THR A 74 -3.08 -1.96 -1.01
CA THR A 74 -4.18 -1.68 -0.08
C THR A 74 -3.63 -1.13 1.23
N ILE A 75 -4.18 -0.02 1.66
CA ILE A 75 -3.88 0.57 2.96
C ILE A 75 -5.16 0.54 3.78
N CYS A 76 -5.10 -0.07 4.95
CA CYS A 76 -6.23 -0.12 5.86
C CYS A 76 -5.86 0.49 7.20
N GLN A 77 -6.68 1.43 7.66
CA GLN A 77 -6.60 1.97 9.01
C GLN A 77 -7.79 1.41 9.80
N PRO A 78 -7.62 0.27 10.46
CA PRO A 78 -8.70 -0.37 11.19
C PRO A 78 -8.98 0.34 12.52
N ARG A 79 -10.21 0.19 13.01
CA ARG A 79 -10.62 0.72 14.30
C ARG A 79 -10.48 -0.26 15.47
N TRP A 80 -10.09 -1.46 15.18
CA TRP A 80 -10.09 -2.54 16.19
C TRP A 80 -8.90 -2.50 17.16
N TYR A 81 -7.98 -1.58 16.96
CA TYR A 81 -6.87 -1.38 17.88
C TYR A 81 -7.15 -0.19 18.79
N GLY A 82 -7.94 -0.40 19.82
CA GLY A 82 -8.18 0.62 20.81
C GLY A 82 -9.62 0.65 21.28
N GLU A 83 -9.79 1.00 22.53
CA GLU A 83 -11.10 1.02 23.20
C GLU A 83 -11.98 2.16 22.71
N THR A 84 -11.39 3.22 22.19
CA THR A 84 -12.12 4.37 21.69
C THR A 84 -12.09 4.41 20.17
N LEU A 85 -13.14 3.92 19.57
CA LEU A 85 -13.32 3.94 18.12
C LEU A 85 -13.75 5.32 17.66
N LYS A 86 -12.90 6.32 17.83
CA LYS A 86 -13.22 7.70 17.46
C LYS A 86 -13.21 7.92 15.95
N ASN A 87 -12.33 7.21 15.26
CA ASN A 87 -12.15 7.37 13.82
C ASN A 87 -12.84 6.22 13.06
N PRO A 88 -13.47 6.50 11.93
CA PRO A 88 -14.01 5.44 11.09
C PRO A 88 -12.89 4.59 10.50
N CYS A 89 -13.18 3.31 10.29
CA CYS A 89 -12.29 2.42 9.56
C CYS A 89 -12.17 2.91 8.12
N THR A 90 -10.94 3.17 7.67
CA THR A 90 -10.69 3.68 6.33
C THR A 90 -9.85 2.69 5.54
N THR A 91 -10.26 2.39 4.32
CA THR A 91 -9.54 1.51 3.41
C THR A 91 -9.33 2.19 2.08
N LEU A 92 -8.09 2.20 1.61
CA LEU A 92 -7.71 2.68 0.29
C LEU A 92 -7.22 1.50 -0.54
N ILE A 93 -7.75 1.36 -1.75
CA ILE A 93 -7.32 0.33 -2.70
C ILE A 93 -6.82 1.04 -3.95
N ILE A 94 -5.62 0.70 -4.37
CA ILE A 94 -4.97 1.24 -5.55
C ILE A 94 -4.63 0.09 -6.48
N GLU A 95 -5.16 0.14 -7.69
CA GLU A 95 -4.83 -0.79 -8.77
C GLU A 95 -3.96 -0.07 -9.78
N GLY A 96 -2.91 -0.72 -10.23
CA GLY A 96 -2.00 -0.12 -11.18
C GLY A 96 -0.85 -1.03 -11.55
N SER A 97 0.25 -0.42 -11.93
CA SER A 97 1.46 -1.12 -12.30
C SER A 97 2.68 -0.50 -11.63
N LEU A 98 3.75 -1.28 -11.50
CA LEU A 98 5.01 -0.80 -10.96
C LEU A 98 5.95 -0.34 -12.07
N GLU A 99 6.53 0.83 -11.88
CA GLU A 99 7.55 1.39 -12.77
C GLU A 99 8.79 1.74 -11.95
N GLU A 100 9.96 1.29 -12.40
CA GLU A 100 11.20 1.59 -11.71
C GLU A 100 11.51 3.10 -11.74
N VAL A 101 11.83 3.64 -10.58
CA VAL A 101 12.22 5.05 -10.44
C VAL A 101 13.72 5.17 -10.64
N LYS A 102 14.11 5.82 -11.73
CA LYS A 102 15.52 6.08 -12.04
C LYS A 102 15.98 7.44 -11.52
N ASN A 103 15.10 8.43 -11.52
CA ASN A 103 15.40 9.78 -11.05
C ASN A 103 14.94 9.97 -9.60
N ARG A 104 15.71 9.44 -8.66
CA ARG A 104 15.42 9.52 -7.23
C ARG A 104 15.44 10.94 -6.68
N SER A 105 16.30 11.79 -7.21
CA SER A 105 16.43 13.17 -6.74
C SER A 105 15.16 13.98 -6.98
N TYR A 106 14.39 13.66 -8.02
CA TYR A 106 13.11 14.30 -8.27
C TYR A 106 12.14 14.14 -7.09
N TYR A 107 12.21 13.01 -6.39
CA TYR A 107 11.37 12.73 -5.21
C TYR A 107 12.04 13.12 -3.90
N GLY A 108 13.19 13.77 -3.95
CA GLY A 108 13.92 14.15 -2.75
C GLY A 108 14.57 12.98 -2.01
N ILE A 109 14.75 11.87 -2.69
CA ILE A 109 15.34 10.66 -2.09
C ILE A 109 16.84 10.69 -2.27
N LYS A 110 17.58 10.62 -1.16
CA LYS A 110 19.02 10.53 -1.17
C LYS A 110 19.46 9.17 -1.69
N LYS A 111 20.72 9.11 -2.14
CA LYS A 111 21.35 7.89 -2.62
C LYS A 111 21.23 6.77 -1.58
N ILE A 112 20.68 5.63 -1.99
CA ILE A 112 20.59 4.45 -1.11
C ILE A 112 21.99 3.85 -1.03
N PRO A 113 22.47 3.45 0.19
CA PRO A 113 23.76 2.79 0.32
C PRO A 113 23.83 1.53 -0.56
N GLN A 114 24.98 1.33 -1.23
CA GLN A 114 25.16 0.19 -2.14
C GLN A 114 25.09 -1.16 -1.44
N THR A 115 25.27 -1.18 -0.12
CA THR A 115 25.10 -2.39 0.71
C THR A 115 23.67 -2.89 0.78
N ILE A 116 22.72 -2.01 0.47
CA ILE A 116 21.29 -2.36 0.43
C ILE A 116 20.90 -2.52 -1.02
N GLN A 117 20.73 -3.75 -1.46
CA GLN A 117 20.27 -4.05 -2.82
C GLN A 117 18.77 -3.81 -2.91
N LEU A 118 18.41 -2.54 -3.08
CA LEU A 118 17.04 -2.09 -3.11
C LEU A 118 16.79 -1.32 -4.41
N LYS A 119 15.74 -1.70 -5.13
CA LYS A 119 15.23 -0.92 -6.25
C LYS A 119 13.99 -0.17 -5.82
N LEU A 120 13.88 1.06 -6.28
CA LEU A 120 12.75 1.93 -6.01
C LEU A 120 11.76 1.87 -7.17
N TYR A 121 10.49 1.63 -6.84
CA TYR A 121 9.40 1.59 -7.80
C TYR A 121 8.33 2.60 -7.41
N LYS A 122 7.63 3.15 -8.40
CA LYS A 122 6.42 3.92 -8.17
C LYS A 122 5.21 3.17 -8.71
N ILE A 123 4.07 3.39 -8.09
CA ILE A 123 2.82 2.84 -8.58
C ILE A 123 2.25 3.81 -9.62
N ILE A 124 2.11 3.32 -10.85
CA ILE A 124 1.35 4.01 -11.88
C ILE A 124 -0.11 3.66 -11.66
N VAL A 125 -0.86 4.60 -11.14
CA VAL A 125 -2.24 4.38 -10.72
C VAL A 125 -3.17 4.30 -11.92
N ALA A 126 -3.84 3.17 -12.10
CA ALA A 126 -4.91 3.00 -13.06
C ALA A 126 -6.27 3.30 -12.42
N LYS A 127 -6.48 2.84 -11.20
CA LYS A 127 -7.71 3.06 -10.46
C LYS A 127 -7.41 3.17 -8.97
N LYS A 128 -8.05 4.11 -8.29
CA LYS A 128 -7.97 4.19 -6.84
C LYS A 128 -9.31 4.59 -6.23
N GLY A 129 -9.60 4.05 -5.07
CA GLY A 129 -10.79 4.39 -4.32
C GLY A 129 -10.57 4.17 -2.84
N ALA A 130 -11.17 5.01 -2.03
CA ALA A 130 -11.12 4.89 -0.59
C ALA A 130 -12.49 5.05 0.02
N ARG A 131 -12.74 4.30 1.07
CA ARG A 131 -14.02 4.30 1.79
C ARG A 131 -13.79 4.42 3.29
N LYS A 132 -14.67 5.17 3.92
CA LYS A 132 -14.83 5.19 5.38
C LYS A 132 -16.02 4.31 5.75
N CYS A 133 -15.83 3.43 6.71
CA CYS A 133 -16.92 2.66 7.31
C CYS A 133 -17.24 3.26 8.68
N ASN A 134 -18.46 3.79 8.84
CA ASN A 134 -18.92 4.39 10.08
C ASN A 134 -19.71 3.43 10.96
N ARG A 135 -19.86 2.18 10.54
CA ARG A 135 -20.64 1.17 11.25
C ARG A 135 -20.04 0.89 12.64
N LYS A 136 -20.89 0.94 13.64
CA LYS A 136 -20.54 0.67 15.05
C LYS A 136 -21.54 -0.30 15.67
N PRO A 137 -21.12 -1.42 16.26
CA PRO A 137 -19.76 -2.00 16.19
C PRO A 137 -19.46 -2.56 14.81
N CYS A 138 -18.18 -2.83 14.56
CA CYS A 138 -17.79 -3.53 13.33
C CYS A 138 -18.32 -4.97 13.42
N GLU A 139 -19.27 -5.33 12.57
CA GLU A 139 -19.93 -6.63 12.62
C GLU A 139 -18.99 -7.81 12.42
N LEU A 140 -17.93 -7.61 11.64
CA LEU A 140 -16.92 -8.64 11.40
C LEU A 140 -16.15 -9.05 12.66
N LEU A 141 -16.14 -8.17 13.67
CA LEU A 141 -15.42 -8.39 14.92
C LEU A 141 -16.31 -8.69 16.10
N THR A 142 -17.62 -8.58 15.93
CA THR A 142 -18.56 -8.91 16.99
C THR A 142 -18.84 -10.42 16.97
N VAL A 143 -17.91 -11.16 17.51
CA VAL A 143 -18.16 -12.57 17.79
C VAL A 143 -19.04 -12.61 19.04
N LYS A 144 -20.30 -12.96 18.88
CA LYS A 144 -21.13 -13.26 20.03
C LYS A 144 -20.53 -14.48 20.72
N LYS A 145 -20.06 -14.26 21.93
CA LYS A 145 -19.66 -15.35 22.80
C LYS A 145 -20.89 -16.15 23.23
#